data_3918bb3cec8fb3a2b3373fc236ca76d8
#
_entry.id   3918bb3cec8fb3a2b3373fc236ca76d8
#
_cell.length_a   1.000
_cell.length_b   1.000
_cell.length_c   1.000
_cell.angle_alpha   90.00
_cell.angle_beta   90.00
_cell.angle_gamma   90.00
#
_symmetry.space_group_name_H-M   'P 1'
#
loop_
_entity.id
_entity.type
_entity.pdbx_description
1 polymer ?
#
loop_
_entity_poly.entity_id
_entity_poly.type
_entity_poly.pdbx_seq_one_letter_code
_entity_poly.pdbx_strand_id
1 'polypeptide(L)'
;MKKRLLILLSVCFICVSIFPSSPKYEMRAVWITTNWGLDWPSRPVKVLSDRYIQQKELCYILDELQSVGINTVFFQARIRGEVFYSSRYEPWAAVLSHGREPGYDPLAFVIEECHKRAIECHAWLVTFPVGSNRQVKKQGRSSVVARHRSWCKQLSGEWFLDPGNPAVKDYLRALVGEVVSKYDVDGIHLDYVRYPDNAMRFPDTDSFRKWGSRSKSLFRWREDNITGIVTAIYEEVKRLKPWVKVSSSPLGRYASLEGFPAEWSCMEAVSQNPKDWLQSGRHDFIVPMMYFREENYYPFLYDWVNSCPPEKVISGLGVYRLDKNEGNWPFIEIKRQIETTRKMGVGQAYFRYENLHTHTILRQWLVSCF
;
A
#
# COMPACT_ATOMS: atom_id res chain seq x y z
N MET A 1 -27.82 -77.98 12.39
CA MET A 1 -26.62 -77.32 11.80
C MET A 1 -26.99 -75.87 11.37
N LYS A 2 -26.61 -74.88 12.16
CA LYS A 2 -26.85 -73.46 11.84
C LYS A 2 -25.57 -72.89 11.30
N LYS A 3 -25.56 -72.49 10.01
CA LYS A 3 -24.45 -71.75 9.37
C LYS A 3 -24.52 -70.31 9.80
N ARG A 4 -23.48 -69.83 10.51
CA ARG A 4 -23.30 -68.43 10.82
C ARG A 4 -22.59 -67.75 9.64
N LEU A 5 -23.27 -66.77 9.02
CA LEU A 5 -22.70 -65.95 7.96
C LEU A 5 -21.93 -64.77 8.64
N LEU A 6 -20.62 -64.76 8.53
CA LEU A 6 -19.78 -63.63 8.93
C LEU A 6 -19.81 -62.56 7.83
N ILE A 7 -20.41 -61.41 8.09
CA ILE A 7 -20.32 -60.22 7.22
C ILE A 7 -19.11 -59.43 7.68
N LEU A 8 -18.05 -59.42 6.88
CA LEU A 8 -16.91 -58.49 7.05
C LEU A 8 -17.34 -57.11 6.50
N LEU A 9 -17.56 -56.15 7.40
CA LEU A 9 -17.67 -54.75 7.04
C LEU A 9 -16.26 -54.18 6.82
N SER A 10 -15.91 -53.94 5.56
CA SER A 10 -14.70 -53.25 5.16
C SER A 10 -14.97 -51.73 5.31
N VAL A 11 -14.46 -51.13 6.36
CA VAL A 11 -14.53 -49.65 6.56
C VAL A 11 -13.40 -49.02 5.74
N CYS A 12 -13.72 -48.56 4.53
CA CYS A 12 -12.84 -47.68 3.77
C CYS A 12 -12.71 -46.33 4.50
N PHE A 13 -11.59 -46.11 5.17
CA PHE A 13 -11.20 -44.76 5.61
C PHE A 13 -10.83 -43.95 4.36
N ILE A 14 -11.78 -43.15 3.87
CA ILE A 14 -11.49 -42.09 2.91
C ILE A 14 -10.80 -40.99 3.72
N CYS A 15 -9.46 -40.92 3.66
CA CYS A 15 -8.72 -39.73 4.07
C CYS A 15 -9.12 -38.60 3.12
N VAL A 16 -10.17 -37.87 3.50
CA VAL A 16 -10.45 -36.57 2.88
C VAL A 16 -9.36 -35.64 3.42
N SER A 17 -8.36 -35.37 2.61
CA SER A 17 -7.42 -34.29 2.82
C SER A 17 -8.25 -33.00 2.76
N ILE A 18 -8.63 -32.48 3.94
CA ILE A 18 -9.25 -31.15 4.05
C ILE A 18 -8.13 -30.15 3.75
N PHE A 19 -7.89 -29.88 2.46
CA PHE A 19 -7.21 -28.65 2.10
C PHE A 19 -8.14 -27.52 2.51
N PRO A 20 -7.70 -26.56 3.35
CA PRO A 20 -8.51 -25.39 3.62
C PRO A 20 -8.83 -24.74 2.27
N SER A 21 -10.12 -24.67 1.92
CA SER A 21 -10.56 -23.96 0.73
C SER A 21 -10.04 -22.54 0.81
N SER A 22 -9.45 -22.05 -0.27
CA SER A 22 -9.06 -20.63 -0.35
C SER A 22 -10.25 -19.76 0.04
N PRO A 23 -10.06 -18.71 0.87
CA PRO A 23 -11.13 -17.78 1.18
C PRO A 23 -11.76 -17.27 -0.12
N LYS A 24 -13.10 -17.25 -0.20
CA LYS A 24 -13.84 -16.90 -1.41
C LYS A 24 -13.45 -15.55 -2.03
N TYR A 25 -12.88 -14.64 -1.22
CA TYR A 25 -12.49 -13.28 -1.60
C TYR A 25 -11.07 -12.94 -1.10
N GLU A 26 -10.14 -13.87 -1.19
CA GLU A 26 -8.76 -13.64 -0.80
C GLU A 26 -8.09 -12.60 -1.71
N MET A 27 -7.74 -11.45 -1.16
CA MET A 27 -6.87 -10.49 -1.85
C MET A 27 -5.42 -10.97 -1.80
N ARG A 28 -4.79 -11.06 -2.97
CA ARG A 28 -3.37 -11.36 -3.15
C ARG A 28 -2.76 -10.22 -3.94
N ALA A 29 -2.19 -9.27 -3.23
CA ALA A 29 -1.73 -8.01 -3.80
C ALA A 29 -0.20 -7.94 -3.88
N VAL A 30 0.30 -7.11 -4.80
CA VAL A 30 1.73 -6.75 -4.90
C VAL A 30 1.86 -5.25 -5.07
N TRP A 31 2.84 -4.65 -4.40
CA TRP A 31 3.27 -3.29 -4.70
C TRP A 31 4.26 -3.28 -5.87
N ILE A 32 3.97 -2.47 -6.89
CA ILE A 32 4.92 -2.12 -7.96
C ILE A 32 5.44 -0.72 -7.67
N THR A 33 6.69 -0.65 -7.25
CA THR A 33 7.37 0.58 -6.83
C THR A 33 7.99 1.28 -8.03
N THR A 34 7.61 2.54 -8.25
CA THR A 34 8.18 3.38 -9.31
C THR A 34 9.25 4.34 -8.79
N ASN A 35 9.33 4.54 -7.47
CA ASN A 35 10.33 5.40 -6.86
C ASN A 35 11.74 4.91 -7.21
N TRP A 36 12.57 5.78 -7.76
CA TRP A 36 13.92 5.49 -8.30
C TRP A 36 13.96 4.41 -9.38
N GLY A 37 12.83 3.99 -9.95
CA GLY A 37 12.76 2.89 -10.90
C GLY A 37 13.05 1.52 -10.26
N LEU A 38 12.73 1.33 -8.98
CA LEU A 38 13.08 0.12 -8.23
C LEU A 38 12.45 -1.16 -8.80
N ASP A 39 11.18 -1.10 -9.20
CA ASP A 39 10.52 -2.18 -9.92
C ASP A 39 10.28 -1.80 -11.38
N TRP A 40 9.95 -0.53 -11.62
CA TRP A 40 9.65 0.03 -12.93
C TRP A 40 9.69 1.57 -12.89
N PRO A 41 10.10 2.28 -13.97
CA PRO A 41 10.70 1.74 -15.20
C PRO A 41 12.22 1.53 -15.08
N SER A 42 12.79 0.65 -15.90
CA SER A 42 14.25 0.40 -15.92
C SER A 42 15.04 1.61 -16.43
N ARG A 43 14.39 2.45 -17.24
CA ARG A 43 14.99 3.68 -17.79
C ARG A 43 13.95 4.75 -18.10
N PRO A 44 14.32 6.04 -18.04
CA PRO A 44 13.42 7.12 -18.45
C PRO A 44 13.27 7.19 -19.98
N VAL A 45 12.09 7.63 -20.45
CA VAL A 45 11.85 7.90 -21.87
C VAL A 45 12.72 9.07 -22.35
N LYS A 46 13.52 8.81 -23.38
CA LYS A 46 14.29 9.83 -24.15
C LYS A 46 13.90 9.82 -25.61
N VAL A 47 13.64 8.64 -26.17
CA VAL A 47 13.26 8.38 -27.54
C VAL A 47 12.04 7.46 -27.61
N LEU A 48 11.43 7.35 -28.79
CA LEU A 48 10.20 6.56 -29.00
C LEU A 48 10.35 5.09 -28.56
N SER A 49 11.51 4.48 -28.83
CA SER A 49 11.76 3.09 -28.43
C SER A 49 11.72 2.86 -26.93
N ASP A 50 12.09 3.84 -26.11
CA ASP A 50 12.07 3.70 -24.66
C ASP A 50 10.63 3.53 -24.12
N ARG A 51 9.63 4.15 -24.78
CA ARG A 51 8.21 3.95 -24.44
C ARG A 51 7.79 2.50 -24.60
N TYR A 52 8.15 1.90 -25.74
CA TYR A 52 7.84 0.48 -25.98
C TYR A 52 8.54 -0.44 -25.00
N ILE A 53 9.76 -0.09 -24.58
CA ILE A 53 10.48 -0.84 -23.54
C ILE A 53 9.72 -0.76 -22.21
N GLN A 54 9.36 0.45 -21.75
CA GLN A 54 8.61 0.63 -20.53
C GLN A 54 7.25 -0.12 -20.53
N GLN A 55 6.52 -0.05 -21.65
CA GLN A 55 5.25 -0.78 -21.81
C GLN A 55 5.46 -2.30 -21.79
N LYS A 56 6.48 -2.80 -22.49
CA LYS A 56 6.81 -4.22 -22.51
C LYS A 56 7.23 -4.75 -21.14
N GLU A 57 7.98 -3.95 -20.38
CA GLU A 57 8.35 -4.27 -18.99
C GLU A 57 7.10 -4.43 -18.13
N LEU A 58 6.13 -3.50 -18.19
CA LEU A 58 4.88 -3.60 -17.43
C LEU A 58 4.07 -4.86 -17.81
N CYS A 59 3.95 -5.14 -19.12
CA CYS A 59 3.28 -6.37 -19.56
C CYS A 59 3.97 -7.62 -18.97
N TYR A 60 5.30 -7.68 -19.02
CA TYR A 60 6.07 -8.79 -18.46
C TYR A 60 5.84 -8.95 -16.95
N ILE A 61 5.91 -7.84 -16.20
CA ILE A 61 5.62 -7.82 -14.75
C ILE A 61 4.23 -8.39 -14.48
N LEU A 62 3.21 -7.94 -15.20
CA LEU A 62 1.83 -8.36 -14.99
C LEU A 62 1.58 -9.81 -15.40
N ASP A 63 2.23 -10.31 -16.46
CA ASP A 63 2.17 -11.72 -16.87
C ASP A 63 2.75 -12.63 -15.76
N GLU A 64 3.90 -12.24 -15.19
CA GLU A 64 4.49 -12.95 -14.07
C GLU A 64 3.58 -12.96 -12.84
N LEU A 65 3.03 -11.80 -12.47
CA LEU A 65 2.14 -11.68 -11.33
C LEU A 65 0.87 -12.52 -11.49
N GLN A 66 0.27 -12.52 -12.69
CA GLN A 66 -0.86 -13.39 -13.01
C GLN A 66 -0.50 -14.87 -12.86
N SER A 67 0.68 -15.26 -13.33
CA SER A 67 1.13 -16.66 -13.30
C SER A 67 1.31 -17.24 -11.88
N VAL A 68 1.53 -16.36 -10.89
CA VAL A 68 1.66 -16.74 -9.46
C VAL A 68 0.39 -16.45 -8.65
N GLY A 69 -0.75 -16.21 -9.32
CA GLY A 69 -2.06 -16.06 -8.69
C GLY A 69 -2.30 -14.70 -8.04
N ILE A 70 -1.52 -13.66 -8.34
CA ILE A 70 -1.79 -12.29 -7.89
C ILE A 70 -3.05 -11.76 -8.58
N ASN A 71 -3.95 -11.16 -7.81
CA ASN A 71 -5.22 -10.61 -8.30
C ASN A 71 -5.38 -9.10 -8.07
N THR A 72 -4.41 -8.44 -7.43
CA THR A 72 -4.44 -7.01 -7.16
C THR A 72 -3.02 -6.42 -7.26
N VAL A 73 -2.92 -5.25 -7.86
CA VAL A 73 -1.66 -4.48 -7.96
C VAL A 73 -1.85 -3.11 -7.33
N PHE A 74 -0.95 -2.73 -6.44
CA PHE A 74 -0.79 -1.36 -5.98
C PHE A 74 0.30 -0.69 -6.85
N PHE A 75 -0.13 -0.02 -7.92
CA PHE A 75 0.81 0.67 -8.83
C PHE A 75 1.13 2.07 -8.30
N GLN A 76 2.41 2.35 -8.04
CA GLN A 76 2.83 3.65 -7.49
C GLN A 76 2.71 4.77 -8.54
N ALA A 77 1.50 5.35 -8.61
CA ALA A 77 1.13 6.40 -9.54
C ALA A 77 1.60 7.80 -9.10
N ARG A 78 1.80 8.01 -7.79
CA ARG A 78 2.38 9.23 -7.22
C ARG A 78 3.52 8.87 -6.28
N ILE A 79 4.69 9.40 -6.56
CA ILE A 79 5.85 9.34 -5.68
C ILE A 79 5.97 10.65 -4.87
N ARG A 80 7.08 11.26 -4.77
CA ARG A 80 7.34 12.44 -3.92
C ARG A 80 7.06 13.75 -4.68
N GLY A 81 5.78 14.16 -4.79
CA GLY A 81 5.39 15.37 -5.51
C GLY A 81 5.59 15.28 -7.03
N GLU A 82 5.65 14.07 -7.56
CA GLU A 82 5.75 13.73 -8.98
C GLU A 82 4.81 12.56 -9.29
N VAL A 83 4.28 12.50 -10.50
CA VAL A 83 3.24 11.53 -10.91
C VAL A 83 3.58 10.77 -12.19
N PHE A 84 2.89 9.66 -12.40
CA PHE A 84 2.97 8.76 -13.56
C PHE A 84 1.71 8.83 -14.43
N TYR A 85 1.04 9.99 -14.43
CA TYR A 85 -0.16 10.26 -15.22
C TYR A 85 -0.24 11.75 -15.57
N SER A 86 -1.07 12.12 -16.53
CA SER A 86 -1.28 13.53 -16.89
C SER A 86 -2.03 14.25 -15.77
N SER A 87 -1.32 15.10 -14.99
CA SER A 87 -1.88 15.84 -13.86
C SER A 87 -1.83 17.34 -14.05
N ARG A 88 -2.87 18.03 -13.54
CA ARG A 88 -2.89 19.50 -13.41
C ARG A 88 -2.17 20.00 -12.16
N TYR A 89 -1.87 19.07 -11.24
CA TYR A 89 -1.36 19.40 -9.91
C TYR A 89 0.14 19.18 -9.74
N GLU A 90 0.68 18.13 -10.34
CA GLU A 90 2.08 17.74 -10.14
C GLU A 90 2.77 17.39 -11.47
N PRO A 91 4.10 17.59 -11.56
CA PRO A 91 4.86 17.29 -12.75
C PRO A 91 5.00 15.79 -12.96
N TRP A 92 5.29 15.40 -14.21
CA TRP A 92 5.73 14.06 -14.54
C TRP A 92 6.96 13.65 -13.76
N ALA A 93 7.01 12.40 -13.32
CA ALA A 93 8.13 11.87 -12.57
C ALA A 93 9.44 11.90 -13.38
N ALA A 94 10.50 12.37 -12.72
CA ALA A 94 11.81 12.48 -13.38
C ALA A 94 12.36 11.10 -13.80
N VAL A 95 12.07 10.05 -13.05
CA VAL A 95 12.48 8.67 -13.36
C VAL A 95 11.72 8.11 -14.56
N LEU A 96 10.51 8.60 -14.84
CA LEU A 96 9.71 8.19 -16.00
C LEU A 96 10.26 8.77 -17.30
N SER A 97 10.53 10.10 -17.33
CA SER A 97 10.78 10.84 -18.57
C SER A 97 11.54 12.14 -18.36
N HIS A 98 12.37 12.22 -17.33
CA HIS A 98 13.10 13.45 -16.95
C HIS A 98 12.17 14.63 -16.65
N GLY A 99 10.95 14.39 -16.16
CA GLY A 99 9.97 15.43 -15.85
C GLY A 99 9.23 15.98 -17.08
N ARG A 100 9.31 15.33 -18.22
CA ARG A 100 8.61 15.70 -19.46
C ARG A 100 7.46 14.74 -19.72
N GLU A 101 6.55 15.12 -20.59
CA GLU A 101 5.52 14.21 -21.07
C GLU A 101 6.15 13.01 -21.78
N PRO A 102 5.84 11.76 -21.37
CA PRO A 102 6.49 10.57 -21.91
C PRO A 102 5.94 10.16 -23.31
N GLY A 103 4.87 10.83 -23.77
CA GLY A 103 4.18 10.52 -25.02
C GLY A 103 3.26 9.30 -24.96
N TYR A 104 2.90 8.85 -23.77
CA TYR A 104 1.82 7.93 -23.43
C TYR A 104 1.42 8.16 -21.97
N ASP A 105 0.28 7.61 -21.55
CA ASP A 105 -0.15 7.69 -20.15
C ASP A 105 0.11 6.35 -19.43
N PRO A 106 1.14 6.28 -18.57
CA PRO A 106 1.49 5.04 -17.87
C PRO A 106 0.39 4.50 -16.97
N LEU A 107 -0.38 5.36 -16.28
CA LEU A 107 -1.47 4.91 -15.41
C LEU A 107 -2.60 4.31 -16.23
N ALA A 108 -3.02 4.96 -17.31
CA ALA A 108 -4.03 4.40 -18.21
C ALA A 108 -3.56 3.06 -18.79
N PHE A 109 -2.31 2.96 -19.22
CA PHE A 109 -1.74 1.74 -19.78
C PHE A 109 -1.74 0.59 -18.78
N VAL A 110 -1.24 0.81 -17.55
CA VAL A 110 -1.17 -0.27 -16.56
C VAL A 110 -2.56 -0.74 -16.13
N ILE A 111 -3.55 0.15 -16.03
CA ILE A 111 -4.94 -0.22 -15.72
C ILE A 111 -5.49 -1.14 -16.81
N GLU A 112 -5.36 -0.76 -18.08
CA GLU A 112 -5.82 -1.58 -19.21
C GLU A 112 -5.16 -2.96 -19.21
N GLU A 113 -3.84 -3.01 -18.99
CA GLU A 113 -3.09 -4.27 -18.97
C GLU A 113 -3.40 -5.14 -17.74
N CYS A 114 -3.71 -4.55 -16.58
CA CYS A 114 -4.22 -5.27 -15.42
C CYS A 114 -5.59 -5.90 -15.70
N HIS A 115 -6.53 -5.13 -16.25
CA HIS A 115 -7.89 -5.60 -16.55
C HIS A 115 -7.90 -6.73 -17.59
N LYS A 116 -7.03 -6.69 -18.62
CA LYS A 116 -6.83 -7.82 -19.56
C LYS A 116 -6.46 -9.13 -18.88
N ARG A 117 -5.86 -9.06 -17.69
CA ARG A 117 -5.38 -10.21 -16.89
C ARG A 117 -6.29 -10.54 -15.70
N ALA A 118 -7.44 -9.90 -15.58
CA ALA A 118 -8.34 -9.98 -14.42
C ALA A 118 -7.63 -9.62 -13.10
N ILE A 119 -6.75 -8.62 -13.13
CA ILE A 119 -6.04 -8.05 -11.97
C ILE A 119 -6.65 -6.68 -11.65
N GLU A 120 -7.04 -6.43 -10.40
CA GLU A 120 -7.42 -5.09 -9.95
C GLU A 120 -6.19 -4.17 -9.92
N CYS A 121 -6.34 -2.95 -10.43
CA CYS A 121 -5.30 -1.93 -10.41
C CYS A 121 -5.67 -0.79 -9.46
N HIS A 122 -4.99 -0.70 -8.33
CA HIS A 122 -5.15 0.40 -7.38
C HIS A 122 -4.04 1.43 -7.58
N ALA A 123 -4.42 2.69 -7.76
CA ALA A 123 -3.44 3.78 -7.81
C ALA A 123 -2.86 4.01 -6.41
N TRP A 124 -1.58 3.69 -6.25
CA TRP A 124 -0.84 3.91 -5.01
C TRP A 124 -0.26 5.33 -4.99
N LEU A 125 -0.65 6.11 -3.97
CA LEU A 125 -0.32 7.51 -3.83
C LEU A 125 0.41 7.74 -2.50
N VAL A 126 1.69 8.14 -2.58
CA VAL A 126 2.46 8.63 -1.43
C VAL A 126 1.94 10.03 -1.08
N THR A 127 1.38 10.24 0.12
CA THR A 127 0.60 11.44 0.44
C THR A 127 1.44 12.67 0.84
N PHE A 128 2.06 12.67 2.01
CA PHE A 128 2.72 13.87 2.54
C PHE A 128 4.17 14.09 2.11
N PRO A 129 5.02 13.08 1.90
CA PRO A 129 6.38 13.31 1.42
C PRO A 129 6.40 14.01 0.05
N VAL A 130 7.20 15.07 -0.06
CA VAL A 130 7.40 15.84 -1.31
C VAL A 130 8.76 15.56 -1.91
N GLY A 131 9.78 15.32 -1.09
CA GLY A 131 11.12 14.96 -1.53
C GLY A 131 12.25 15.74 -0.84
N SER A 132 13.46 15.34 -1.14
CA SER A 132 14.66 16.00 -0.62
C SER A 132 14.85 17.40 -1.20
N ASN A 133 15.67 18.21 -0.54
CA ASN A 133 16.09 19.52 -1.06
C ASN A 133 16.60 19.42 -2.50
N ARG A 134 17.34 18.37 -2.84
CA ARG A 134 17.87 18.14 -4.18
C ARG A 134 16.75 17.89 -5.19
N GLN A 135 15.75 17.07 -4.85
CA GLN A 135 14.61 16.77 -5.72
C GLN A 135 13.76 18.01 -5.95
N VAL A 136 13.40 18.75 -4.88
CA VAL A 136 12.64 20.00 -4.98
C VAL A 136 13.37 21.03 -5.84
N LYS A 137 14.70 21.18 -5.66
CA LYS A 137 15.51 22.08 -6.49
C LYS A 137 15.51 21.65 -7.97
N LYS A 138 15.55 20.34 -8.25
CA LYS A 138 15.49 19.81 -9.64
C LYS A 138 14.14 20.05 -10.30
N GLN A 139 13.04 19.90 -9.56
CA GLN A 139 11.69 20.20 -10.04
C GLN A 139 11.47 21.70 -10.31
N GLY A 140 12.24 22.59 -9.64
CA GLY A 140 12.19 24.03 -9.83
C GLY A 140 10.80 24.60 -9.57
N ARG A 141 10.29 25.43 -10.49
CA ARG A 141 8.98 26.09 -10.37
C ARG A 141 7.79 25.16 -10.40
N SER A 142 7.93 23.92 -10.90
CA SER A 142 6.86 22.94 -10.95
C SER A 142 6.63 22.22 -9.61
N SER A 143 7.59 22.32 -8.67
CA SER A 143 7.44 21.68 -7.36
C SER A 143 6.30 22.31 -6.55
N VAL A 144 5.59 21.50 -5.76
CA VAL A 144 4.57 21.99 -4.84
C VAL A 144 5.17 22.94 -3.79
N VAL A 145 6.43 22.77 -3.40
CA VAL A 145 7.15 23.67 -2.48
C VAL A 145 7.31 25.05 -3.07
N ALA A 146 7.68 25.16 -4.35
CA ALA A 146 7.83 26.45 -5.02
C ALA A 146 6.49 27.17 -5.23
N ARG A 147 5.44 26.41 -5.53
CA ARG A 147 4.09 26.96 -5.78
C ARG A 147 3.35 27.31 -4.49
N HIS A 148 3.55 26.53 -3.44
CA HIS A 148 2.78 26.58 -2.20
C HIS A 148 3.68 26.41 -0.96
N ARG A 149 4.68 27.31 -0.82
CA ARG A 149 5.68 27.22 0.27
C ARG A 149 5.05 27.12 1.67
N SER A 150 3.95 27.82 1.90
CA SER A 150 3.24 27.81 3.20
C SER A 150 2.52 26.50 3.52
N TRP A 151 2.37 25.61 2.55
CA TRP A 151 1.78 24.27 2.76
C TRP A 151 2.82 23.24 3.19
N CYS A 152 4.10 23.59 3.10
CA CYS A 152 5.18 22.63 3.25
C CYS A 152 6.03 22.92 4.48
N LYS A 153 6.46 21.85 5.13
CA LYS A 153 7.40 21.84 6.24
C LYS A 153 8.65 21.05 5.84
N GLN A 154 9.77 21.39 6.48
CA GLN A 154 11.03 20.69 6.26
C GLN A 154 11.47 20.00 7.54
N LEU A 155 11.83 18.72 7.45
CA LEU A 155 12.39 17.95 8.54
C LEU A 155 13.57 17.13 8.00
N SER A 156 14.75 17.26 8.64
CA SER A 156 15.95 16.46 8.30
C SER A 156 16.33 16.47 6.81
N GLY A 157 16.16 17.60 6.11
CA GLY A 157 16.50 17.76 4.69
C GLY A 157 15.41 17.29 3.71
N GLU A 158 14.32 16.72 4.21
CA GLU A 158 13.17 16.30 3.42
C GLU A 158 12.01 17.28 3.59
N TRP A 159 11.24 17.46 2.51
CA TRP A 159 10.03 18.29 2.47
C TRP A 159 8.79 17.44 2.59
N PHE A 160 7.82 17.94 3.34
CA PHE A 160 6.53 17.33 3.57
C PHE A 160 5.42 18.35 3.38
N LEU A 161 4.28 17.91 2.86
CA LEU A 161 3.03 18.65 3.03
C LEU A 161 2.67 18.65 4.52
N ASP A 162 2.18 19.77 5.04
CA ASP A 162 1.78 19.93 6.43
C ASP A 162 0.35 19.42 6.64
N PRO A 163 0.13 18.27 7.31
CA PRO A 163 -1.22 17.74 7.50
C PRO A 163 -2.13 18.69 8.29
N GLY A 164 -1.55 19.58 9.11
CA GLY A 164 -2.27 20.56 9.88
C GLY A 164 -2.76 21.77 9.10
N ASN A 165 -2.35 21.91 7.83
CA ASN A 165 -2.80 23.01 6.97
C ASN A 165 -4.07 22.59 6.19
N PRO A 166 -5.23 23.27 6.39
CA PRO A 166 -6.47 22.94 5.69
C PRO A 166 -6.35 22.90 4.16
N ALA A 167 -5.51 23.76 3.57
CA ALA A 167 -5.30 23.78 2.12
C ALA A 167 -4.63 22.48 1.60
N VAL A 168 -3.85 21.79 2.43
CA VAL A 168 -3.26 20.48 2.09
C VAL A 168 -4.33 19.41 1.99
N LYS A 169 -5.33 19.43 2.87
CA LYS A 169 -6.50 18.53 2.78
C LYS A 169 -7.23 18.70 1.45
N ASP A 170 -7.54 19.93 1.08
CA ASP A 170 -8.24 20.23 -0.18
C ASP A 170 -7.40 19.85 -1.40
N TYR A 171 -6.09 20.08 -1.33
CA TYR A 171 -5.15 19.70 -2.39
C TYR A 171 -5.09 18.19 -2.61
N LEU A 172 -4.91 17.40 -1.55
CA LEU A 172 -4.86 15.92 -1.65
C LEU A 172 -6.21 15.34 -2.10
N ARG A 173 -7.33 15.89 -1.62
CA ARG A 173 -8.66 15.54 -2.09
C ARG A 173 -8.81 15.79 -3.59
N ALA A 174 -8.38 16.96 -4.08
CA ALA A 174 -8.48 17.32 -5.49
C ALA A 174 -7.55 16.45 -6.37
N LEU A 175 -6.36 16.12 -5.89
CA LEU A 175 -5.40 15.25 -6.59
C LEU A 175 -5.95 13.82 -6.73
N VAL A 176 -6.53 13.25 -5.67
CA VAL A 176 -7.20 11.94 -5.72
C VAL A 176 -8.43 11.99 -6.62
N GLY A 177 -9.24 13.06 -6.50
CA GLY A 177 -10.40 13.28 -7.37
C GLY A 177 -10.03 13.35 -8.86
N GLU A 178 -8.87 13.91 -9.20
CA GLU A 178 -8.35 13.91 -10.57
C GLU A 178 -8.11 12.49 -11.07
N VAL A 179 -7.47 11.62 -10.28
CA VAL A 179 -7.22 10.22 -10.66
C VAL A 179 -8.54 9.47 -10.87
N VAL A 180 -9.43 9.52 -9.90
CA VAL A 180 -10.71 8.79 -9.95
C VAL A 180 -11.59 9.26 -11.12
N SER A 181 -11.59 10.57 -11.43
CA SER A 181 -12.39 11.12 -12.54
C SER A 181 -11.86 10.73 -13.90
N LYS A 182 -10.53 10.63 -14.06
CA LYS A 182 -9.89 10.40 -15.36
C LYS A 182 -9.67 8.94 -15.70
N TYR A 183 -9.47 8.09 -14.68
CA TYR A 183 -9.01 6.72 -14.87
C TYR A 183 -9.99 5.70 -14.30
N ASP A 184 -10.02 4.52 -14.91
CA ASP A 184 -10.84 3.38 -14.47
C ASP A 184 -10.10 2.52 -13.44
N VAL A 185 -9.62 3.17 -12.37
CA VAL A 185 -8.97 2.48 -11.25
C VAL A 185 -9.99 1.67 -10.44
N ASP A 186 -9.58 0.49 -9.98
CA ASP A 186 -10.38 -0.32 -9.05
C ASP A 186 -10.28 0.21 -7.61
N GLY A 187 -9.19 0.93 -7.29
CA GLY A 187 -9.02 1.54 -5.98
C GLY A 187 -7.97 2.65 -5.92
N ILE A 188 -8.03 3.35 -4.79
CA ILE A 188 -7.01 4.31 -4.32
C ILE A 188 -6.33 3.71 -3.10
N HIS A 189 -5.00 3.62 -3.15
CA HIS A 189 -4.18 3.11 -2.05
C HIS A 189 -3.29 4.23 -1.50
N LEU A 190 -3.57 4.69 -0.27
CA LEU A 190 -2.88 5.80 0.36
C LEU A 190 -1.67 5.29 1.16
N ASP A 191 -0.50 5.83 0.87
CA ASP A 191 0.71 5.53 1.61
C ASP A 191 1.28 6.80 2.26
N TYR A 192 2.05 6.63 3.33
CA TYR A 192 2.55 7.74 4.13
C TYR A 192 1.46 8.72 4.57
N VAL A 193 0.21 8.25 4.73
CA VAL A 193 -0.90 9.04 5.26
C VAL A 193 -0.75 9.13 6.79
N ARG A 194 0.35 9.77 7.20
CA ARG A 194 0.85 9.86 8.57
C ARG A 194 1.88 10.96 8.72
N TYR A 195 2.12 11.40 9.95
CA TYR A 195 3.28 12.22 10.23
C TYR A 195 4.58 11.45 9.96
N PRO A 196 5.71 12.15 9.70
CA PRO A 196 7.01 11.50 9.53
C PRO A 196 7.41 10.68 10.76
N ASP A 197 8.29 9.70 10.58
CA ASP A 197 8.77 8.80 11.65
C ASP A 197 9.38 9.53 12.86
N ASN A 198 9.78 10.78 12.67
CA ASN A 198 10.23 11.65 13.74
C ASN A 198 9.18 12.75 14.04
N ALA A 199 7.91 12.33 14.23
CA ALA A 199 6.78 13.23 14.40
C ALA A 199 6.97 14.27 15.51
N MET A 200 7.62 13.92 16.61
CA MET A 200 7.89 14.83 17.73
C MET A 200 8.71 16.07 17.30
N ARG A 201 9.52 15.98 16.27
CA ARG A 201 10.33 17.08 15.73
C ARG A 201 9.71 17.76 14.52
N PHE A 202 8.50 17.35 14.11
CA PHE A 202 7.83 17.96 12.96
C PHE A 202 7.47 19.41 13.29
N PRO A 203 7.87 20.40 12.45
CA PRO A 203 7.78 21.81 12.80
C PRO A 203 6.40 22.42 12.47
N ASP A 204 5.33 21.89 13.06
CA ASP A 204 3.94 22.30 12.85
C ASP A 204 3.35 23.15 14.00
N THR A 205 4.17 23.64 14.91
CA THR A 205 3.73 24.46 16.06
C THR A 205 2.98 25.72 15.63
N ASP A 206 3.40 26.34 14.52
CA ASP A 206 2.73 27.52 13.95
C ASP A 206 1.36 27.15 13.38
N SER A 207 1.25 25.99 12.72
CA SER A 207 0.00 25.44 12.22
C SER A 207 -0.95 25.08 13.36
N PHE A 208 -0.44 24.43 14.40
CA PHE A 208 -1.22 24.14 15.61
C PHE A 208 -1.73 25.42 16.30
N ARG A 209 -0.89 26.45 16.41
CA ARG A 209 -1.29 27.74 16.97
C ARG A 209 -2.39 28.41 16.15
N LYS A 210 -2.32 28.27 14.82
CA LYS A 210 -3.24 28.94 13.89
C LYS A 210 -4.57 28.20 13.74
N TRP A 211 -4.54 26.87 13.67
CA TRP A 211 -5.71 26.04 13.33
C TRP A 211 -6.09 25.00 14.40
N GLY A 212 -5.26 24.84 15.42
CA GLY A 212 -5.54 23.93 16.53
C GLY A 212 -6.57 24.50 17.49
N SER A 213 -7.27 23.60 18.20
CA SER A 213 -8.15 23.98 19.31
C SER A 213 -7.35 24.02 20.62
N ARG A 214 -7.58 25.04 21.45
CA ARG A 214 -6.96 25.15 22.79
C ARG A 214 -7.36 23.99 23.75
N SER A 215 -8.44 23.30 23.45
CA SER A 215 -8.93 22.15 24.26
C SER A 215 -8.27 20.82 23.89
N LYS A 216 -7.48 20.76 22.79
CA LYS A 216 -6.85 19.54 22.31
C LYS A 216 -5.34 19.56 22.51
N SER A 217 -4.77 18.41 22.86
CA SER A 217 -3.32 18.21 22.80
C SER A 217 -2.82 18.21 21.35
N LEU A 218 -1.54 18.52 21.15
CA LEU A 218 -0.90 18.45 19.83
C LEU A 218 -1.05 17.07 19.19
N PHE A 219 -0.95 16.01 19.98
CA PHE A 219 -1.12 14.62 19.51
C PHE A 219 -2.53 14.40 18.93
N ARG A 220 -3.58 14.75 19.67
CA ARG A 220 -4.98 14.62 19.22
C ARG A 220 -5.28 15.50 18.01
N TRP A 221 -4.74 16.68 17.96
CA TRP A 221 -4.90 17.55 16.80
C TRP A 221 -4.26 16.95 15.55
N ARG A 222 -3.08 16.36 15.66
CA ARG A 222 -2.41 15.66 14.55
C ARG A 222 -3.20 14.46 14.06
N GLU A 223 -3.72 13.64 14.97
CA GLU A 223 -4.60 12.51 14.66
C GLU A 223 -5.87 12.99 13.91
N ASP A 224 -6.51 14.04 14.40
CA ASP A 224 -7.70 14.64 13.76
C ASP A 224 -7.39 15.15 12.34
N ASN A 225 -6.22 15.76 12.12
CA ASN A 225 -5.81 16.23 10.80
C ASN A 225 -5.66 15.08 9.81
N ILE A 226 -4.98 14.00 10.19
CA ILE A 226 -4.83 12.81 9.34
C ILE A 226 -6.20 12.20 9.05
N THR A 227 -7.02 11.97 10.07
CA THR A 227 -8.37 11.42 9.93
C THR A 227 -9.25 12.31 9.07
N GLY A 228 -9.17 13.65 9.22
CA GLY A 228 -9.91 14.58 8.38
C GLY A 228 -9.51 14.56 6.91
N ILE A 229 -8.24 14.31 6.60
CA ILE A 229 -7.75 14.15 5.23
C ILE A 229 -8.24 12.82 4.63
N VAL A 230 -8.12 11.73 5.38
CA VAL A 230 -8.64 10.40 4.98
C VAL A 230 -10.13 10.48 4.69
N THR A 231 -10.91 11.11 5.57
CA THR A 231 -12.36 11.32 5.40
C THR A 231 -12.67 12.07 4.11
N ALA A 232 -12.01 13.21 3.90
CA ALA A 232 -12.25 14.04 2.71
C ALA A 232 -11.90 13.32 1.41
N ILE A 233 -10.85 12.50 1.40
CA ILE A 233 -10.48 11.66 0.25
C ILE A 233 -11.53 10.59 0.03
N TYR A 234 -11.93 9.85 1.07
CA TYR A 234 -12.94 8.79 0.98
C TYR A 234 -14.27 9.32 0.42
N GLU A 235 -14.77 10.40 0.99
CA GLU A 235 -16.00 11.05 0.55
C GLU A 235 -15.93 11.49 -0.92
N GLU A 236 -14.81 12.07 -1.36
CA GLU A 236 -14.62 12.48 -2.74
C GLU A 236 -14.59 11.28 -3.69
N VAL A 237 -13.89 10.21 -3.35
CA VAL A 237 -13.86 8.97 -4.15
C VAL A 237 -15.26 8.39 -4.28
N LYS A 238 -15.97 8.23 -3.16
CA LYS A 238 -17.33 7.64 -3.17
C LYS A 238 -18.37 8.53 -3.85
N ARG A 239 -18.19 9.84 -3.80
CA ARG A 239 -19.02 10.79 -4.54
C ARG A 239 -18.83 10.67 -6.06
N LEU A 240 -17.59 10.46 -6.52
CA LEU A 240 -17.26 10.35 -7.95
C LEU A 240 -17.57 8.96 -8.51
N LYS A 241 -17.08 7.92 -7.84
CA LYS A 241 -17.23 6.51 -8.23
C LYS A 241 -17.43 5.64 -6.98
N PRO A 242 -18.67 5.36 -6.55
CA PRO A 242 -18.95 4.63 -5.31
C PRO A 242 -18.32 3.24 -5.21
N TRP A 243 -18.05 2.60 -6.35
CA TRP A 243 -17.44 1.27 -6.43
C TRP A 243 -15.92 1.26 -6.27
N VAL A 244 -15.23 2.39 -6.46
CA VAL A 244 -13.78 2.49 -6.31
C VAL A 244 -13.41 2.32 -4.84
N LYS A 245 -12.54 1.35 -4.55
CA LYS A 245 -12.10 1.03 -3.19
C LYS A 245 -11.11 2.09 -2.68
N VAL A 246 -11.14 2.36 -1.38
CA VAL A 246 -10.16 3.24 -0.71
C VAL A 246 -9.46 2.44 0.39
N SER A 247 -8.14 2.43 0.37
CA SER A 247 -7.31 1.74 1.34
C SER A 247 -6.06 2.54 1.70
N SER A 248 -5.36 2.09 2.72
CA SER A 248 -4.03 2.62 3.07
C SER A 248 -3.08 1.54 3.58
N SER A 249 -1.77 1.87 3.57
CA SER A 249 -0.69 1.10 4.20
C SER A 249 -0.25 1.73 5.52
N PRO A 250 -0.94 1.46 6.64
CA PRO A 250 -0.50 1.93 7.95
C PRO A 250 0.74 1.16 8.43
N LEU A 251 1.38 1.65 9.51
CA LEU A 251 2.40 0.87 10.20
C LEU A 251 1.85 -0.47 10.66
N GLY A 252 2.68 -1.51 10.65
CA GLY A 252 2.26 -2.87 10.97
C GLY A 252 1.80 -3.06 12.42
N ARG A 253 2.22 -2.18 13.33
CA ARG A 253 1.82 -2.18 14.74
C ARG A 253 0.89 -0.99 15.00
N TYR A 254 -0.31 -1.27 15.51
CA TYR A 254 -1.26 -0.20 15.82
C TYR A 254 -0.81 0.61 17.04
N ALA A 255 -0.52 -0.06 18.14
CA ALA A 255 -0.01 0.47 19.39
C ALA A 255 0.79 -0.61 20.11
N SER A 256 1.43 -0.29 21.23
CA SER A 256 2.02 -1.28 22.13
C SER A 256 0.96 -2.22 22.70
N LEU A 257 1.30 -3.50 22.87
CA LEU A 257 0.47 -4.51 23.49
C LEU A 257 1.10 -4.94 24.82
N GLU A 258 0.30 -5.51 25.71
CA GLU A 258 0.81 -6.07 26.95
C GLU A 258 1.88 -7.15 26.68
N GLY A 259 3.08 -6.96 27.19
CA GLY A 259 4.23 -7.82 26.93
C GLY A 259 4.92 -7.62 25.56
N PHE A 260 4.36 -6.77 24.67
CA PHE A 260 4.92 -6.52 23.33
C PHE A 260 4.97 -5.02 23.04
N PRO A 261 6.01 -4.32 23.49
CA PRO A 261 6.17 -2.88 23.23
C PRO A 261 6.37 -2.59 21.73
N ALA A 262 5.86 -1.47 21.26
CA ALA A 262 5.95 -1.05 19.86
C ALA A 262 6.28 0.43 19.74
N GLU A 263 7.56 0.78 19.94
CA GLU A 263 8.04 2.17 19.84
C GLU A 263 7.67 2.84 18.50
N TRP A 264 7.66 2.06 17.41
CA TRP A 264 7.26 2.50 16.07
C TRP A 264 5.89 1.92 15.72
N SER A 265 4.84 2.64 16.10
CA SER A 265 3.44 2.25 15.96
C SER A 265 2.59 3.37 15.35
N CYS A 266 1.40 3.02 14.89
CA CYS A 266 0.46 3.96 14.26
C CYS A 266 0.11 5.12 15.20
N MET A 267 -0.33 4.79 16.40
CA MET A 267 -0.82 5.78 17.35
C MET A 267 0.31 6.58 17.99
N GLU A 268 1.33 5.92 18.50
CA GLU A 268 2.32 6.53 19.37
C GLU A 268 3.37 7.32 18.58
N ALA A 269 3.79 6.80 17.40
CA ALA A 269 4.89 7.41 16.65
C ALA A 269 4.44 8.42 15.58
N VAL A 270 3.29 8.18 14.91
CA VAL A 270 2.98 8.89 13.65
C VAL A 270 1.54 9.42 13.56
N SER A 271 0.77 9.38 14.64
CA SER A 271 -0.60 9.90 14.73
C SER A 271 -1.56 9.31 13.67
N GLN A 272 -1.43 8.02 13.35
CA GLN A 272 -2.35 7.27 12.49
C GLN A 272 -3.40 6.55 13.34
N ASN A 273 -4.68 6.59 12.92
CA ASN A 273 -5.74 5.82 13.57
C ASN A 273 -6.50 4.93 12.56
N PRO A 274 -5.84 3.95 11.91
CA PRO A 274 -6.43 3.16 10.84
C PRO A 274 -7.56 2.23 11.31
N LYS A 275 -7.60 1.82 12.58
CA LYS A 275 -8.73 1.05 13.13
C LYS A 275 -10.01 1.89 13.11
N ASP A 276 -9.95 3.16 13.55
CA ASP A 276 -11.09 4.08 13.47
C ASP A 276 -11.52 4.32 12.02
N TRP A 277 -10.58 4.51 11.09
CA TRP A 277 -10.93 4.72 9.68
C TRP A 277 -11.70 3.56 9.08
N LEU A 278 -11.34 2.32 9.43
CA LEU A 278 -12.02 1.14 8.97
C LEU A 278 -13.39 0.94 9.66
N GLN A 279 -13.45 1.09 10.99
CA GLN A 279 -14.66 0.91 11.79
C GLN A 279 -15.73 1.97 11.48
N SER A 280 -15.31 3.21 11.19
CA SER A 280 -16.21 4.32 10.83
C SER A 280 -16.54 4.39 9.33
N GLY A 281 -16.10 3.39 8.55
CA GLY A 281 -16.42 3.30 7.12
C GLY A 281 -15.70 4.32 6.25
N ARG A 282 -14.51 4.79 6.64
CA ARG A 282 -13.65 5.70 5.86
C ARG A 282 -12.57 4.97 5.07
N HIS A 283 -12.56 3.64 5.15
CA HIS A 283 -11.75 2.74 4.34
C HIS A 283 -12.54 1.48 4.00
N ASP A 284 -12.31 0.94 2.80
CA ASP A 284 -12.89 -0.35 2.39
C ASP A 284 -12.06 -1.50 2.96
N PHE A 285 -10.72 -1.33 3.04
CA PHE A 285 -9.78 -2.25 3.68
C PHE A 285 -8.48 -1.53 4.07
N ILE A 286 -7.65 -2.18 4.87
CA ILE A 286 -6.32 -1.68 5.28
C ILE A 286 -5.24 -2.72 5.00
N VAL A 287 -4.01 -2.23 4.73
CA VAL A 287 -2.85 -3.07 4.44
C VAL A 287 -1.71 -2.74 5.42
N PRO A 288 -1.79 -3.18 6.70
CA PRO A 288 -0.72 -2.92 7.67
C PRO A 288 0.63 -3.47 7.17
N MET A 289 1.68 -2.66 7.22
CA MET A 289 3.04 -3.03 6.81
C MET A 289 3.70 -3.93 7.85
N MET A 290 3.33 -5.22 7.86
CA MET A 290 3.74 -6.20 8.86
C MET A 290 5.09 -6.84 8.52
N TYR A 291 6.13 -6.00 8.31
CA TYR A 291 7.47 -6.43 7.88
C TYR A 291 8.33 -6.93 9.05
N PHE A 292 7.74 -7.75 9.90
CA PHE A 292 8.29 -8.33 11.11
C PHE A 292 8.16 -9.85 11.08
N ARG A 293 8.71 -10.56 12.08
CA ARG A 293 8.57 -12.01 12.27
C ARG A 293 8.33 -12.36 13.73
N GLU A 294 7.86 -13.60 13.96
CA GLU A 294 7.72 -14.21 15.29
C GLU A 294 6.92 -13.33 16.27
N GLU A 295 7.42 -13.07 17.47
CA GLU A 295 6.78 -12.26 18.51
C GLU A 295 6.52 -10.80 18.06
N ASN A 296 7.19 -10.33 17.04
CA ASN A 296 6.99 -9.01 16.46
C ASN A 296 5.93 -8.99 15.34
N TYR A 297 5.44 -10.15 14.90
CA TYR A 297 4.45 -10.29 13.85
C TYR A 297 3.11 -10.81 14.38
N TYR A 298 3.09 -12.02 14.97
CA TYR A 298 1.84 -12.72 15.29
C TYR A 298 0.96 -12.02 16.32
N PRO A 299 1.47 -11.47 17.44
CA PRO A 299 0.63 -10.74 18.39
C PRO A 299 -0.06 -9.55 17.75
N PHE A 300 0.63 -8.82 16.89
CA PHE A 300 0.07 -7.66 16.20
C PHE A 300 -0.89 -8.04 15.07
N LEU A 301 -0.69 -9.17 14.40
CA LEU A 301 -1.68 -9.71 13.46
C LEU A 301 -2.99 -10.05 14.20
N TYR A 302 -2.90 -10.72 15.35
CA TYR A 302 -4.07 -11.01 16.19
C TYR A 302 -4.76 -9.73 16.68
N ASP A 303 -4.02 -8.71 17.05
CA ASP A 303 -4.56 -7.40 17.43
C ASP A 303 -5.36 -6.75 16.30
N TRP A 304 -4.87 -6.82 15.05
CA TRP A 304 -5.60 -6.34 13.88
C TRP A 304 -6.92 -7.09 13.67
N VAL A 305 -6.91 -8.42 13.66
CA VAL A 305 -8.10 -9.22 13.35
C VAL A 305 -9.11 -9.30 14.51
N ASN A 306 -8.67 -9.09 15.74
CA ASN A 306 -9.57 -8.98 16.89
C ASN A 306 -10.28 -7.62 16.95
N SER A 307 -9.73 -6.60 16.29
CA SER A 307 -10.26 -5.24 16.30
C SER A 307 -10.97 -4.86 15.00
N CYS A 308 -10.72 -5.58 13.91
CA CYS A 308 -11.23 -5.28 12.56
C CYS A 308 -11.73 -6.56 11.88
N PRO A 309 -12.73 -6.48 10.98
CA PRO A 309 -13.16 -7.64 10.19
C PRO A 309 -11.98 -8.23 9.41
N PRO A 310 -11.68 -9.54 9.56
CA PRO A 310 -10.49 -10.16 8.95
C PRO A 310 -10.41 -9.96 7.43
N GLU A 311 -11.55 -10.03 6.73
CA GLU A 311 -11.64 -9.85 5.28
C GLU A 311 -11.31 -8.42 4.79
N LYS A 312 -11.25 -7.45 5.72
CA LYS A 312 -10.85 -6.06 5.47
C LYS A 312 -9.42 -5.76 5.93
N VAL A 313 -8.73 -6.75 6.45
CA VAL A 313 -7.32 -6.66 6.84
C VAL A 313 -6.49 -7.45 5.82
N ILE A 314 -5.54 -6.78 5.18
CA ILE A 314 -4.61 -7.40 4.24
C ILE A 314 -3.22 -7.32 4.83
N SER A 315 -2.62 -8.43 5.21
CA SER A 315 -1.28 -8.40 5.81
C SER A 315 -0.23 -8.02 4.77
N GLY A 316 0.42 -6.88 4.96
CA GLY A 316 1.58 -6.48 4.17
C GLY A 316 2.81 -7.31 4.58
N LEU A 317 3.32 -8.14 3.68
CA LEU A 317 4.43 -9.05 3.93
C LEU A 317 5.73 -8.51 3.35
N GLY A 318 6.77 -8.43 4.18
CA GLY A 318 8.09 -7.95 3.77
C GLY A 318 8.90 -9.03 3.05
N VAL A 319 8.53 -9.40 1.82
CA VAL A 319 9.27 -10.43 1.06
C VAL A 319 10.71 -10.02 0.73
N TYR A 320 11.01 -8.72 0.72
CA TYR A 320 12.38 -8.22 0.60
C TYR A 320 13.29 -8.69 1.74
N ARG A 321 12.72 -9.05 2.89
CA ARG A 321 13.47 -9.60 4.04
C ARG A 321 14.10 -10.97 3.75
N LEU A 322 13.69 -11.65 2.68
CA LEU A 322 14.34 -12.88 2.21
C LEU A 322 15.73 -12.60 1.63
N ASP A 323 15.99 -11.37 1.16
CA ASP A 323 17.26 -10.99 0.58
C ASP A 323 18.37 -10.95 1.65
N LYS A 324 19.56 -11.42 1.29
CA LYS A 324 20.70 -11.54 2.19
C LYS A 324 21.09 -10.22 2.86
N ASN A 325 20.93 -9.10 2.14
CA ASN A 325 21.28 -7.77 2.62
C ASN A 325 20.17 -7.06 3.39
N GLU A 326 18.95 -7.64 3.39
CA GLU A 326 17.75 -7.01 3.95
C GLU A 326 17.17 -7.75 5.16
N GLY A 327 17.80 -8.83 5.59
CA GLY A 327 17.35 -9.59 6.75
C GLY A 327 17.66 -11.07 6.68
N ASN A 328 17.84 -11.60 5.47
CA ASN A 328 18.17 -13.02 5.22
C ASN A 328 17.20 -13.99 5.92
N TRP A 329 15.90 -13.65 5.86
CA TRP A 329 14.89 -14.51 6.49
C TRP A 329 14.80 -15.86 5.77
N PRO A 330 14.58 -16.96 6.51
CA PRO A 330 14.31 -18.24 5.87
C PRO A 330 12.93 -18.19 5.18
N PHE A 331 12.81 -18.80 4.01
CA PHE A 331 11.55 -18.91 3.26
C PHE A 331 10.38 -19.42 4.11
N ILE A 332 10.66 -20.36 5.04
CA ILE A 332 9.64 -20.94 5.92
C ILE A 332 8.91 -19.89 6.75
N GLU A 333 9.54 -18.75 7.06
CA GLU A 333 8.89 -17.67 7.80
C GLU A 333 7.79 -17.00 6.97
N ILE A 334 8.09 -16.57 5.74
CA ILE A 334 7.09 -15.99 4.83
C ILE A 334 5.99 -16.98 4.52
N LYS A 335 6.33 -18.26 4.28
CA LYS A 335 5.36 -19.34 4.08
C LYS A 335 4.40 -19.43 5.27
N ARG A 336 4.91 -19.47 6.51
CA ARG A 336 4.11 -19.53 7.74
C ARG A 336 3.19 -18.32 7.89
N GLN A 337 3.66 -17.12 7.57
CA GLN A 337 2.85 -15.90 7.59
C GLN A 337 1.68 -15.98 6.61
N ILE A 338 1.92 -16.43 5.37
CA ILE A 338 0.88 -16.62 4.35
C ILE A 338 -0.14 -17.68 4.82
N GLU A 339 0.32 -18.83 5.28
CA GLU A 339 -0.57 -19.91 5.76
C GLU A 339 -1.41 -19.46 6.96
N THR A 340 -0.84 -18.67 7.86
CA THR A 340 -1.54 -18.14 9.05
C THR A 340 -2.61 -17.13 8.63
N THR A 341 -2.28 -16.17 7.78
CA THR A 341 -3.24 -15.16 7.30
C THR A 341 -4.40 -15.81 6.55
N ARG A 342 -4.15 -16.81 5.70
CA ARG A 342 -5.19 -17.56 4.99
C ARG A 342 -6.14 -18.28 5.96
N LYS A 343 -5.61 -18.95 6.99
CA LYS A 343 -6.43 -19.61 8.03
C LYS A 343 -7.33 -18.63 8.78
N MET A 344 -6.92 -17.37 8.87
CA MET A 344 -7.66 -16.30 9.57
C MET A 344 -8.60 -15.52 8.64
N GLY A 345 -8.67 -15.84 7.35
CA GLY A 345 -9.46 -15.09 6.37
C GLY A 345 -8.87 -13.72 6.01
N VAL A 346 -7.59 -13.50 6.28
CA VAL A 346 -6.83 -12.27 6.00
C VAL A 346 -6.15 -12.39 4.63
N GLY A 347 -6.28 -11.38 3.79
CA GLY A 347 -5.55 -11.29 2.52
C GLY A 347 -4.05 -11.00 2.72
N GLN A 348 -3.28 -11.05 1.63
CA GLN A 348 -1.84 -10.79 1.65
C GLN A 348 -1.47 -9.73 0.61
N ALA A 349 -0.46 -8.91 0.94
CA ALA A 349 0.17 -8.00 0.01
C ALA A 349 1.70 -8.11 0.13
N TYR A 350 2.37 -8.33 -0.98
CA TYR A 350 3.81 -8.61 -1.02
C TYR A 350 4.60 -7.35 -1.36
N PHE A 351 5.47 -6.93 -0.47
CA PHE A 351 6.35 -5.79 -0.69
C PHE A 351 7.76 -6.29 -1.02
N ARG A 352 8.22 -6.21 -2.27
CA ARG A 352 7.67 -5.62 -3.48
C ARG A 352 7.85 -6.56 -4.68
N TYR A 353 7.45 -6.16 -5.90
CA TYR A 353 7.53 -7.01 -7.10
C TYR A 353 8.93 -7.59 -7.33
N GLU A 354 10.00 -6.79 -7.34
CA GLU A 354 11.36 -7.26 -7.60
C GLU A 354 11.79 -8.41 -6.68
N ASN A 355 11.43 -8.33 -5.39
CA ASN A 355 11.77 -9.37 -4.42
C ASN A 355 10.91 -10.64 -4.62
N LEU A 356 9.67 -10.50 -5.08
CA LEU A 356 8.85 -11.65 -5.49
C LEU A 356 9.42 -12.28 -6.77
N HIS A 357 9.85 -11.47 -7.73
CA HIS A 357 10.47 -11.91 -8.99
C HIS A 357 11.76 -12.70 -8.75
N THR A 358 12.65 -12.23 -7.89
CA THR A 358 13.96 -12.84 -7.66
C THR A 358 13.92 -14.12 -6.81
N HIS A 359 12.89 -14.30 -5.95
CA HIS A 359 12.77 -15.46 -5.06
C HIS A 359 12.02 -16.63 -5.72
N THR A 360 12.74 -17.44 -6.51
CA THR A 360 12.19 -18.57 -7.27
C THR A 360 11.41 -19.56 -6.39
N ILE A 361 11.91 -19.88 -5.18
CA ILE A 361 11.25 -20.83 -4.26
C ILE A 361 9.88 -20.30 -3.83
N LEU A 362 9.78 -19.00 -3.49
CA LEU A 362 8.52 -18.37 -3.13
C LEU A 362 7.53 -18.40 -4.31
N ARG A 363 7.97 -18.04 -5.52
CA ARG A 363 7.12 -18.07 -6.72
C ARG A 363 6.58 -19.46 -7.02
N GLN A 364 7.45 -20.46 -7.04
CA GLN A 364 7.05 -21.85 -7.29
C GLN A 364 6.04 -22.35 -6.26
N TRP A 365 6.22 -21.98 -5.01
CA TRP A 365 5.29 -22.33 -3.96
C TRP A 365 3.94 -21.61 -4.12
N LEU A 366 3.93 -20.32 -4.47
CA LEU A 366 2.68 -19.56 -4.73
C LEU A 366 1.88 -20.20 -5.88
N VAL A 367 2.53 -20.57 -6.98
CA VAL A 367 1.87 -21.31 -8.09
C VAL A 367 1.19 -22.60 -7.60
N SER A 368 1.76 -23.28 -6.60
CA SER A 368 1.15 -24.48 -6.03
C SER A 368 -0.01 -24.20 -5.07
N CYS A 369 -0.16 -22.94 -4.62
CA CYS A 369 -1.19 -22.50 -3.66
C CYS A 369 -2.43 -21.92 -4.33
N PHE A 370 -2.28 -21.35 -5.52
CA PHE A 370 -3.29 -20.59 -6.24
C PHE A 370 -3.49 -21.10 -7.68
#